data_3f197a045ea6d79038b4b23bbe40ddc8
#
_entry.id   3f197a045ea6d79038b4b23bbe40ddc8
#
_cell.length_a   1.000
_cell.length_b   1.000
_cell.length_c   1.000
_cell.angle_alpha   90.00
_cell.angle_beta   90.00
_cell.angle_gamma   90.00
#
_symmetry.space_group_name_H-M   'P 1'
#
loop_
_entity.id
_entity.type
_entity.pdbx_description
1 polymer ?
#
loop_
_entity_poly.entity_id
_entity_poly.type
_entity_poly.pdbx_seq_one_letter_code
_entity_poly.pdbx_strand_id
1 'polypeptide(L)'
;MDLKRTALFLIFSFTFSFAFAQTDSLQLSCPLKNGTPKIVRASDKDYQKSSEYGVMLTSKIDTLVQAVHEASVVLVARTEDTKYDVVLQFRNYSFWYAGVLTPKVRKGAKIKAGDIIGTYKPGDMIELLMFQSEEPVNPRKYLKCN
;
A
#
# COMPACT_ATOMS: atom_id res chain seq x y z
N MET A 1 72.19 -27.90 18.63
CA MET A 1 71.40 -26.61 18.54
C MET A 1 70.28 -26.79 17.60
N ASP A 2 69.13 -27.14 18.14
CA ASP A 2 67.97 -27.46 17.32
C ASP A 2 66.99 -26.28 17.24
N LEU A 3 66.89 -25.73 16.05
CA LEU A 3 65.93 -24.68 15.75
C LEU A 3 64.62 -25.32 15.45
N LYS A 4 63.70 -25.43 16.44
CA LYS A 4 62.32 -25.89 16.21
C LYS A 4 61.54 -24.75 15.57
N ARG A 5 61.26 -24.92 14.26
CA ARG A 5 60.34 -24.11 13.49
C ARG A 5 58.92 -24.43 13.95
N THR A 6 58.34 -23.53 14.70
CA THR A 6 56.92 -23.59 15.02
C THR A 6 56.12 -22.94 13.87
N ALA A 7 55.51 -23.74 13.04
CA ALA A 7 54.59 -23.25 12.01
C ALA A 7 53.26 -22.88 12.67
N LEU A 8 52.95 -21.60 12.71
CA LEU A 8 51.67 -21.09 13.18
C LEU A 8 50.67 -21.16 12.03
N PHE A 9 49.77 -22.14 12.07
CA PHE A 9 48.64 -22.25 11.15
C PHE A 9 47.56 -21.24 11.59
N LEU A 10 47.48 -20.10 10.89
CA LEU A 10 46.40 -19.17 10.95
C LEU A 10 45.19 -19.76 10.16
N ILE A 11 44.26 -20.36 10.89
CA ILE A 11 42.96 -20.79 10.33
C ILE A 11 42.12 -19.53 10.21
N PHE A 12 42.00 -19.03 8.98
CA PHE A 12 41.09 -17.93 8.61
C PHE A 12 39.69 -18.52 8.47
N SER A 13 38.92 -18.49 9.58
CA SER A 13 37.51 -18.86 9.54
C SER A 13 36.73 -17.80 8.78
N PHE A 14 36.48 -18.07 7.51
CA PHE A 14 35.58 -17.29 6.69
C PHE A 14 34.13 -17.60 7.14
N THR A 15 33.60 -16.82 8.06
CA THR A 15 32.17 -16.87 8.37
C THR A 15 31.39 -16.24 7.22
N PHE A 16 30.86 -17.08 6.33
CA PHE A 16 29.90 -16.67 5.32
C PHE A 16 28.61 -16.28 6.06
N SER A 17 28.45 -14.97 6.32
CA SER A 17 27.17 -14.42 6.73
C SER A 17 26.22 -14.49 5.53
N PHE A 18 25.38 -15.51 5.50
CA PHE A 18 24.20 -15.53 4.62
C PHE A 18 23.28 -14.42 5.09
N ALA A 19 23.37 -13.24 4.49
CA ALA A 19 22.33 -12.25 4.56
C ALA A 19 21.12 -12.84 3.84
N PHE A 20 20.20 -13.41 4.61
CA PHE A 20 18.85 -13.66 4.09
C PHE A 20 18.29 -12.31 3.71
N ALA A 21 18.24 -12.03 2.41
CA ALA A 21 17.43 -10.95 1.90
C ALA A 21 15.99 -11.31 2.28
N GLN A 22 15.49 -10.73 3.38
CA GLN A 22 14.08 -10.69 3.65
C GLN A 22 13.45 -9.95 2.48
N THR A 23 12.85 -10.68 1.58
CA THR A 23 11.88 -10.12 0.65
C THR A 23 10.70 -9.70 1.51
N ASP A 24 10.71 -8.44 1.97
CA ASP A 24 9.55 -7.84 2.61
C ASP A 24 8.42 -7.88 1.58
N SER A 25 7.59 -8.90 1.69
CA SER A 25 6.39 -9.00 0.89
C SER A 25 5.47 -7.88 1.34
N LEU A 26 5.27 -6.88 0.49
CA LEU A 26 4.36 -5.78 0.76
C LEU A 26 2.98 -6.33 1.10
N GLN A 27 2.46 -5.95 2.26
CA GLN A 27 1.11 -6.30 2.70
C GLN A 27 0.33 -5.02 2.95
N LEU A 28 -0.87 -4.95 2.38
CA LEU A 28 -1.75 -3.81 2.51
C LEU A 28 -2.97 -4.17 3.35
N SER A 29 -3.28 -3.34 4.34
CA SER A 29 -4.54 -3.40 5.09
C SER A 29 -5.70 -2.96 4.22
N CYS A 30 -6.92 -3.40 4.53
CA CYS A 30 -8.10 -2.94 3.78
C CYS A 30 -8.39 -1.45 4.06
N PRO A 31 -8.64 -0.63 3.03
CA PRO A 31 -8.97 0.78 3.23
C PRO A 31 -10.31 1.01 3.93
N LEU A 32 -11.24 0.08 3.81
CA LEU A 32 -12.48 0.03 4.58
C LEU A 32 -12.44 -1.19 5.49
N LYS A 33 -12.62 -1.02 6.78
CA LYS A 33 -12.50 -2.11 7.78
C LYS A 33 -13.37 -3.33 7.44
N ASN A 34 -14.57 -3.10 6.95
CA ASN A 34 -15.52 -4.11 6.50
C ASN A 34 -15.75 -4.04 4.99
N GLY A 35 -14.75 -3.56 4.26
CA GLY A 35 -14.83 -3.38 2.82
C GLY A 35 -14.81 -4.71 2.08
N THR A 36 -15.68 -4.82 1.09
CA THR A 36 -15.68 -5.93 0.14
C THR A 36 -15.32 -5.43 -1.25
N PRO A 37 -14.46 -6.14 -1.97
CA PRO A 37 -14.21 -5.82 -3.37
C PRO A 37 -15.49 -5.94 -4.18
N LYS A 38 -15.84 -4.89 -4.93
CA LYS A 38 -16.94 -4.95 -5.86
C LYS A 38 -16.50 -5.65 -7.13
N ILE A 39 -17.27 -6.65 -7.55
CA ILE A 39 -17.07 -7.27 -8.85
C ILE A 39 -17.69 -6.34 -9.90
N VAL A 40 -16.86 -5.76 -10.75
CA VAL A 40 -17.29 -4.95 -11.89
C VAL A 40 -17.74 -5.91 -13.00
N ARG A 41 -18.98 -5.78 -13.45
CA ARG A 41 -19.48 -6.58 -14.56
C ARG A 41 -18.94 -6.03 -15.88
N ALA A 42 -18.73 -6.91 -16.84
CA ALA A 42 -18.21 -6.56 -18.18
C ALA A 42 -19.09 -5.55 -18.96
N SER A 43 -20.33 -5.32 -18.52
CA SER A 43 -21.25 -4.34 -19.07
C SER A 43 -20.95 -2.89 -18.66
N ASP A 44 -20.15 -2.69 -17.62
CA ASP A 44 -19.82 -1.37 -17.11
C ASP A 44 -18.55 -0.86 -17.81
N LYS A 45 -18.70 -0.44 -19.07
CA LYS A 45 -17.59 -0.05 -19.95
C LYS A 45 -16.69 1.04 -19.38
N ASP A 46 -17.25 1.96 -18.59
CA ASP A 46 -16.50 3.06 -17.99
C ASP A 46 -15.59 2.60 -16.82
N TYR A 47 -15.92 1.47 -16.20
CA TYR A 47 -15.16 0.90 -15.10
C TYR A 47 -14.15 -0.17 -15.51
N GLN A 48 -14.21 -0.64 -16.75
CA GLN A 48 -13.32 -1.70 -17.24
C GLN A 48 -11.85 -1.30 -17.21
N LYS A 49 -11.56 -0.02 -17.45
CA LYS A 49 -10.20 0.50 -17.49
C LYS A 49 -9.59 0.68 -16.10
N SER A 50 -10.38 1.09 -15.11
CA SER A 50 -9.93 1.23 -13.72
C SER A 50 -9.82 -0.12 -13.02
N SER A 51 -10.70 -1.08 -13.33
CA SER A 51 -10.66 -2.42 -12.74
C SER A 51 -9.46 -3.28 -13.14
N GLU A 52 -8.77 -2.91 -14.20
CA GLU A 52 -7.55 -3.60 -14.63
C GLU A 52 -6.37 -3.30 -13.69
N TYR A 53 -6.31 -2.07 -13.16
CA TYR A 53 -5.19 -1.58 -12.34
C TYR A 53 -5.58 -1.16 -10.94
N GLY A 54 -6.86 -1.20 -10.60
CA GLY A 54 -7.39 -0.78 -9.32
C GLY A 54 -8.30 -1.81 -8.68
N VAL A 55 -8.75 -1.49 -7.48
CA VAL A 55 -9.80 -2.23 -6.78
C VAL A 55 -10.87 -1.29 -6.28
N MET A 56 -12.12 -1.58 -6.64
CA MET A 56 -13.29 -0.90 -6.12
C MET A 56 -13.74 -1.60 -4.84
N LEU A 57 -13.91 -0.85 -3.76
CA LEU A 57 -14.33 -1.34 -2.46
C LEU A 57 -15.61 -0.64 -2.03
N THR A 58 -16.50 -1.38 -1.42
CA THR A 58 -17.74 -0.86 -0.83
C THR A 58 -17.97 -1.46 0.55
N SER A 59 -18.62 -0.71 1.41
CA SER A 59 -19.09 -1.16 2.71
C SER A 59 -20.44 -0.51 3.03
N LYS A 60 -21.34 -1.26 3.66
CA LYS A 60 -22.65 -0.76 4.10
C LYS A 60 -22.63 -0.11 5.48
N ILE A 61 -21.52 -0.29 6.23
CA ILE A 61 -21.43 0.12 7.64
C ILE A 61 -20.25 1.02 7.94
N ASP A 62 -19.18 0.99 7.14
CA ASP A 62 -18.03 1.85 7.39
C ASP A 62 -18.34 3.32 7.12
N THR A 63 -17.76 4.19 7.92
CA THR A 63 -17.84 5.65 7.79
C THR A 63 -16.46 6.29 7.64
N LEU A 64 -15.40 5.49 7.74
CA LEU A 64 -14.01 5.95 7.75
C LEU A 64 -13.18 5.19 6.71
N VAL A 65 -12.23 5.90 6.12
CA VAL A 65 -11.21 5.35 5.22
C VAL A 65 -9.89 5.29 5.96
N GLN A 66 -9.20 4.16 5.87
CA GLN A 66 -7.95 3.88 6.56
C GLN A 66 -6.78 3.82 5.58
N ALA A 67 -5.59 4.17 6.07
CA ALA A 67 -4.36 3.98 5.34
C ALA A 67 -4.05 2.48 5.19
N VAL A 68 -3.75 2.05 3.98
CA VAL A 68 -3.41 0.64 3.67
C VAL A 68 -2.01 0.25 4.14
N HIS A 69 -1.13 1.23 4.33
CA HIS A 69 0.26 1.05 4.72
C HIS A 69 0.77 2.32 5.43
N GLU A 70 1.90 2.21 6.13
CA GLU A 70 2.63 3.41 6.55
C GLU A 70 3.06 4.20 5.31
N ALA A 71 2.94 5.50 5.36
CA ALA A 71 3.24 6.35 4.21
C ALA A 71 3.32 7.83 4.60
N SER A 72 3.70 8.66 3.64
CA SER A 72 3.54 10.12 3.71
C SER A 72 2.43 10.56 2.77
N VAL A 73 1.63 11.53 3.18
CA VAL A 73 0.59 12.13 2.34
C VAL A 73 1.25 13.07 1.34
N VAL A 74 1.11 12.79 0.04
CA VAL A 74 1.73 13.60 -1.03
C VAL A 74 0.73 14.44 -1.80
N LEU A 75 -0.55 14.07 -1.78
CA LEU A 75 -1.62 14.83 -2.44
C LEU A 75 -2.93 14.69 -1.66
N VAL A 76 -3.65 15.80 -1.55
CA VAL A 76 -5.07 15.87 -1.18
C VAL A 76 -5.71 16.84 -2.15
N ALA A 77 -6.55 16.35 -3.06
CA ALA A 77 -7.15 17.15 -4.12
C ALA A 77 -8.66 16.93 -4.19
N ARG A 78 -9.43 18.02 -4.33
CA ARG A 78 -10.87 17.94 -4.55
C ARG A 78 -11.15 17.57 -6.01
N THR A 79 -12.08 16.66 -6.23
CA THR A 79 -12.54 16.23 -7.54
C THR A 79 -13.84 16.95 -7.95
N GLU A 80 -14.22 16.83 -9.21
CA GLU A 80 -15.41 17.50 -9.75
C GLU A 80 -16.72 17.03 -9.10
N ASP A 81 -16.79 15.77 -8.64
CA ASP A 81 -17.92 15.19 -7.94
C ASP A 81 -17.99 15.55 -6.43
N THR A 82 -17.23 16.56 -6.01
CA THR A 82 -17.17 17.07 -4.63
C THR A 82 -16.53 16.12 -3.61
N LYS A 83 -15.94 15.03 -4.05
CA LYS A 83 -15.12 14.12 -3.24
C LYS A 83 -13.65 14.51 -3.32
N TYR A 84 -12.78 13.68 -2.80
CA TYR A 84 -11.36 13.94 -2.76
C TYR A 84 -10.56 12.72 -3.22
N ASP A 85 -9.46 13.02 -3.88
CA ASP A 85 -8.36 12.09 -4.07
C ASP A 85 -7.32 12.31 -2.97
N VAL A 86 -6.90 11.24 -2.33
CA VAL A 86 -5.81 11.23 -1.36
C VAL A 86 -4.74 10.29 -1.87
N VAL A 87 -3.51 10.78 -2.01
CA VAL A 87 -2.37 9.97 -2.45
C VAL A 87 -1.34 9.87 -1.34
N LEU A 88 -1.00 8.63 -1.03
CA LEU A 88 0.01 8.27 -0.05
C LEU A 88 1.21 7.67 -0.75
N GLN A 89 2.41 7.94 -0.25
CA GLN A 89 3.65 7.40 -0.80
C GLN A 89 4.49 6.70 0.27
N PHE A 90 4.92 5.48 -0.04
CA PHE A 90 5.88 4.69 0.73
C PHE A 90 6.96 4.15 -0.21
N ARG A 91 8.21 4.63 -0.05
CA ARG A 91 9.31 4.30 -0.96
C ARG A 91 8.94 4.62 -2.42
N ASN A 92 9.02 3.66 -3.32
CA ASN A 92 8.61 3.79 -4.72
C ASN A 92 7.14 3.40 -5.00
N TYR A 93 6.35 3.15 -3.93
CA TYR A 93 4.93 2.85 -4.05
C TYR A 93 4.08 4.09 -3.82
N SER A 94 3.05 4.27 -4.64
CA SER A 94 2.00 5.26 -4.44
C SER A 94 0.66 4.55 -4.30
N PHE A 95 -0.12 4.98 -3.31
CA PHE A 95 -1.46 4.48 -3.04
C PHE A 95 -2.43 5.63 -3.27
N TRP A 96 -3.27 5.53 -4.27
CA TRP A 96 -4.23 6.55 -4.66
C TRP A 96 -5.62 6.14 -4.25
N TYR A 97 -6.23 6.90 -3.37
CA TYR A 97 -7.60 6.71 -2.92
C TYR A 97 -8.50 7.71 -3.64
N ALA A 98 -9.39 7.22 -4.49
CA ALA A 98 -10.41 8.03 -5.15
C ALA A 98 -11.78 7.83 -4.48
N GLY A 99 -12.47 8.94 -4.21
CA GLY A 99 -13.80 8.91 -3.61
C GLY A 99 -13.86 9.11 -2.09
N VAL A 100 -12.83 9.66 -1.48
CA VAL A 100 -12.84 10.08 -0.07
C VAL A 100 -13.81 11.25 0.11
N LEU A 101 -14.76 11.13 1.05
CA LEU A 101 -15.80 12.16 1.22
C LEU A 101 -15.23 13.44 1.85
N THR A 102 -14.52 13.31 2.96
CA THR A 102 -13.84 14.41 3.64
C THR A 102 -12.47 13.95 4.10
N PRO A 103 -11.38 14.56 3.64
CA PRO A 103 -10.05 14.18 4.08
C PRO A 103 -9.83 14.57 5.55
N LYS A 104 -9.10 13.74 6.29
CA LYS A 104 -8.67 13.96 7.68
C LYS A 104 -7.16 14.11 7.80
N VAL A 105 -6.46 14.12 6.67
CA VAL A 105 -5.01 14.27 6.59
C VAL A 105 -4.64 15.46 5.71
N ARG A 106 -3.41 15.93 5.85
CA ARG A 106 -2.84 17.02 5.04
C ARG A 106 -1.60 16.53 4.30
N LYS A 107 -1.31 17.16 3.17
CA LYS A 107 -0.04 16.95 2.46
C LYS A 107 1.13 17.15 3.42
N GLY A 108 2.08 16.22 3.38
CA GLY A 108 3.26 16.20 4.24
C GLY A 108 3.10 15.41 5.54
N ALA A 109 1.89 15.05 5.94
CA ALA A 109 1.67 14.23 7.13
C ALA A 109 2.24 12.83 6.96
N LYS A 110 2.82 12.29 8.03
CA LYS A 110 3.23 10.88 8.12
C LYS A 110 2.14 10.10 8.82
N ILE A 111 1.78 8.97 8.27
CA ILE A 111 0.70 8.11 8.76
C ILE A 111 1.19 6.67 8.88
N LYS A 112 0.50 5.92 9.72
CA LYS A 112 0.71 4.47 9.91
C LYS A 112 -0.40 3.69 9.21
N ALA A 113 -0.14 2.41 8.94
CA ALA A 113 -1.19 1.50 8.47
C ALA A 113 -2.37 1.51 9.46
N GLY A 114 -3.59 1.64 8.95
CA GLY A 114 -4.81 1.70 9.74
C GLY A 114 -5.19 3.08 10.27
N ASP A 115 -4.33 4.08 10.15
CA ASP A 115 -4.69 5.46 10.51
C ASP A 115 -5.83 5.98 9.61
N ILE A 116 -6.70 6.80 10.18
CA ILE A 116 -7.83 7.38 9.45
C ILE A 116 -7.32 8.48 8.52
N ILE A 117 -7.61 8.36 7.24
CA ILE A 117 -7.24 9.35 6.21
C ILE A 117 -8.42 10.21 5.76
N GLY A 118 -9.63 9.77 6.01
CA GLY A 118 -10.83 10.50 5.64
C GLY A 118 -12.10 9.80 6.02
N THR A 119 -13.22 10.38 5.58
CA THR A 119 -14.56 9.82 5.81
C THR A 119 -15.07 9.12 4.55
N TYR A 120 -16.06 8.25 4.76
CA TYR A 120 -16.72 7.46 3.74
C TYR A 120 -18.22 7.42 4.02
N LYS A 121 -19.02 7.47 2.98
CA LYS A 121 -20.46 7.31 3.10
C LYS A 121 -20.85 5.84 2.87
N PRO A 122 -21.50 5.17 3.84
CA PRO A 122 -21.95 3.79 3.67
C PRO A 122 -22.73 3.58 2.36
N GLY A 123 -22.36 2.54 1.62
CA GLY A 123 -22.95 2.23 0.31
C GLY A 123 -22.27 2.88 -0.88
N ASP A 124 -21.40 3.85 -0.69
CA ASP A 124 -20.59 4.43 -1.75
C ASP A 124 -19.45 3.47 -2.17
N MET A 125 -18.60 3.93 -3.04
CA MET A 125 -17.40 3.22 -3.49
C MET A 125 -16.15 4.05 -3.23
N ILE A 126 -15.11 3.35 -2.81
CA ILE A 126 -13.72 3.85 -2.83
C ILE A 126 -12.96 3.05 -3.87
N GLU A 127 -12.22 3.71 -4.72
CA GLU A 127 -11.26 3.07 -5.59
C GLU A 127 -9.85 3.22 -5.02
N LEU A 128 -9.13 2.12 -4.93
CA LEU A 128 -7.71 2.11 -4.59
C LEU A 128 -6.90 1.72 -5.82
N LEU A 129 -6.07 2.64 -6.27
CA LEU A 129 -5.07 2.43 -7.30
C LEU A 129 -3.69 2.34 -6.64
N MET A 130 -2.81 1.56 -7.22
CA MET A 130 -1.45 1.38 -6.75
C MET A 130 -0.46 1.53 -7.90
N PHE A 131 0.63 2.22 -7.64
CA PHE A 131 1.73 2.37 -8.58
C PHE A 131 3.04 2.00 -7.92
N GLN A 132 3.93 1.41 -8.68
CA GLN A 132 5.31 1.16 -8.29
C GLN A 132 6.23 1.82 -9.32
N SER A 133 7.03 2.82 -8.91
CA SER A 133 7.86 3.62 -9.82
C SER A 133 7.06 4.13 -11.03
N GLU A 134 5.87 4.69 -10.78
CA GLU A 134 4.91 5.22 -11.77
C GLU A 134 4.21 4.17 -12.65
N GLU A 135 4.59 2.89 -12.57
CA GLU A 135 3.92 1.81 -13.26
C GLU A 135 2.71 1.30 -12.46
N PRO A 136 1.53 1.14 -13.10
CA PRO A 136 0.35 0.62 -12.41
C PRO A 136 0.56 -0.83 -11.96
N VAL A 137 0.13 -1.10 -10.72
CA VAL A 137 0.20 -2.42 -10.09
C VAL A 137 -1.17 -2.78 -9.56
N ASN A 138 -1.57 -4.04 -9.69
CA ASN A 138 -2.85 -4.49 -9.16
C ASN A 138 -2.79 -4.63 -7.63
N PRO A 139 -3.47 -3.76 -6.86
CA PRO A 139 -3.43 -3.78 -5.40
C PRO A 139 -4.08 -5.03 -4.78
N ARG A 140 -4.95 -5.73 -5.53
CA ARG A 140 -5.61 -6.97 -5.04
C ARG A 140 -4.63 -8.05 -4.65
N LYS A 141 -3.43 -8.07 -5.24
CA LYS A 141 -2.37 -9.02 -4.91
C LYS A 141 -1.81 -8.82 -3.50
N TYR A 142 -1.96 -7.64 -2.94
CA TYR A 142 -1.36 -7.22 -1.67
C TYR A 142 -2.39 -6.95 -0.58
N LEU A 143 -3.65 -6.65 -0.95
CA LEU A 143 -4.71 -6.32 -0.02
C LEU A 143 -5.16 -7.53 0.79
N LYS A 144 -5.32 -7.30 2.10
CA LYS A 144 -6.00 -8.20 3.03
C LYS A 144 -7.28 -7.51 3.51
N CYS A 145 -8.38 -7.81 2.85
CA CYS A 145 -9.74 -7.49 3.29
C CYS A 145 -10.40 -8.77 3.83
N ASN A 146 -11.15 -8.65 4.91
CA ASN A 146 -11.88 -9.78 5.53
C ASN A 146 -13.08 -10.21 4.66
#